data_926461232163868d84cf6fef0119dbf1
#
_entry.id   926461232163868d84cf6fef0119dbf1
#
_cell.length_a   1.000
_cell.length_b   1.000
_cell.length_c   1.000
_cell.angle_alpha   90.00
_cell.angle_beta   90.00
_cell.angle_gamma   90.00
#
_symmetry.space_group_name_H-M   'P 1'
#
loop_
_entity.id
_entity.type
_entity.pdbx_description
1 polymer ?
#
loop_
_entity_poly.entity_id
_entity_poly.type
_entity_poly.pdbx_seq_one_letter_code
_entity_poly.pdbx_strand_id
1 'polypeptide(L)'
;MKKFVLLCLFAVVSTINNAQKYKKVPESKFTVPQANAHLQFLASDALLGRKTGEQGNLIAARYIAEQFRKFGVKPVNGGSYFQEVPFERTAPSSLGTISTDADTLQVGKDFIVMSGGGIGLANNEVVHVGYGWVDEAKDYDDYKSIDVKDKVVIAQVGTPDSKTPQEVFSAMAAKRKFASERGAAAFIEIYNLQIPWKTVMNFFGKQSLRLKETEVKNGDILHLWVNAEPGKTLARNKITELNLNVGQKESQSIISQNVVGIIEGTDPTLKSEYIVLTAHFDHIGHGSQSGRVTPEDSIFNGARDNAFGTTAVLTAAEAFSHKPTKRSILLIAYTGEEIGLLGSKYYSEHPLVPLNKCVFNLNCDGAGYDTKEQVSVIGLGRTSAKGNIIKAAEALGLTATDDPAPEQNLFDRSDNVNLAKMGIPSPNYAPGMTSFSEEIYKYYHQVTDNPENIDPEYLLKYCQSYTYAARLIANDKNQPTWVSGDKYEKAYDELYGK
;
A
#
# COMPACT_ATOMS: atom_id res chain seq x y z
N MET A 1 -20.31 31.01 49.17
CA MET A 1 -20.62 31.69 47.93
C MET A 1 -19.40 32.23 47.15
N LYS A 2 -18.35 32.74 47.80
CA LYS A 2 -17.12 33.28 47.11
C LYS A 2 -16.22 32.23 46.45
N LYS A 3 -16.20 30.97 46.86
CA LYS A 3 -15.38 29.88 46.26
C LYS A 3 -15.98 29.29 44.99
N PHE A 4 -17.32 29.36 44.84
CA PHE A 4 -18.01 28.83 43.63
C PHE A 4 -17.87 29.79 42.43
N VAL A 5 -17.85 31.11 42.66
CA VAL A 5 -17.66 32.11 41.61
C VAL A 5 -16.25 32.07 41.03
N LEU A 6 -15.23 31.72 41.85
CA LEU A 6 -13.84 31.63 41.37
C LEU A 6 -13.59 30.41 40.48
N LEU A 7 -14.28 29.28 40.74
CA LEU A 7 -14.16 28.09 39.92
C LEU A 7 -14.81 28.26 38.52
N CYS A 8 -15.95 28.96 38.47
CA CYS A 8 -16.61 29.27 37.20
C CYS A 8 -15.80 30.28 36.35
N LEU A 9 -15.11 31.23 36.98
CA LEU A 9 -14.23 32.15 36.24
C LEU A 9 -12.99 31.45 35.66
N PHE A 10 -12.41 30.46 36.36
CA PHE A 10 -11.27 29.67 35.85
C PHE A 10 -11.67 28.78 34.69
N ALA A 11 -12.84 28.15 34.73
CA ALA A 11 -13.36 27.31 33.64
C ALA A 11 -13.68 28.16 32.38
N VAL A 12 -14.23 29.34 32.54
CA VAL A 12 -14.53 30.26 31.44
C VAL A 12 -13.25 30.84 30.85
N VAL A 13 -12.24 31.17 31.65
CA VAL A 13 -10.94 31.64 31.15
C VAL A 13 -10.17 30.56 30.40
N SER A 14 -10.22 29.30 30.83
CA SER A 14 -9.57 28.20 30.09
C SER A 14 -10.27 27.89 28.75
N THR A 15 -11.60 27.98 28.69
CA THR A 15 -12.32 27.77 27.42
C THR A 15 -12.13 28.96 26.46
N ILE A 16 -12.06 30.18 26.95
CA ILE A 16 -11.77 31.39 26.14
C ILE A 16 -10.33 31.32 25.58
N ASN A 17 -9.36 30.90 26.36
CA ASN A 17 -7.99 30.73 25.89
C ASN A 17 -7.84 29.66 24.80
N ASN A 18 -8.55 28.52 24.91
CA ASN A 18 -8.56 27.51 23.85
C ASN A 18 -9.28 28.02 22.59
N ALA A 19 -10.44 28.66 22.72
CA ALA A 19 -11.15 29.25 21.59
C ALA A 19 -10.34 30.37 20.89
N GLN A 20 -9.51 31.13 21.64
CA GLN A 20 -8.66 32.15 21.08
C GLN A 20 -7.42 31.60 20.35
N LYS A 21 -6.92 30.41 20.75
CA LYS A 21 -5.86 29.68 20.04
C LYS A 21 -6.34 29.18 18.67
N TYR A 22 -7.54 28.61 18.59
CA TYR A 22 -8.15 28.14 17.34
C TYR A 22 -8.41 29.26 16.33
N LYS A 23 -8.79 30.45 16.76
CA LYS A 23 -9.04 31.61 15.88
C LYS A 23 -7.81 32.12 15.12
N LYS A 24 -6.60 31.75 15.54
CA LYS A 24 -5.33 32.19 14.93
C LYS A 24 -4.82 31.25 13.83
N VAL A 25 -5.35 30.04 13.75
CA VAL A 25 -4.96 29.06 12.74
C VAL A 25 -5.88 29.20 11.54
N PRO A 26 -5.39 29.41 10.32
CA PRO A 26 -6.23 29.60 9.12
C PRO A 26 -7.26 28.48 8.92
N GLU A 27 -6.88 27.26 9.27
CA GLU A 27 -7.65 26.04 9.13
C GLU A 27 -8.74 25.86 10.20
N SER A 28 -8.78 26.70 11.22
CA SER A 28 -9.80 26.67 12.28
C SER A 28 -11.23 27.00 11.81
N LYS A 29 -11.39 27.39 10.55
CA LYS A 29 -12.71 27.66 9.96
C LYS A 29 -13.49 26.39 9.60
N PHE A 30 -12.81 25.23 9.51
CA PHE A 30 -13.51 23.97 9.28
C PHE A 30 -14.33 23.57 10.50
N THR A 31 -15.39 22.86 10.21
CA THR A 31 -16.34 22.39 11.23
C THR A 31 -16.43 20.88 11.25
N VAL A 32 -16.82 20.33 12.38
CA VAL A 32 -17.06 18.88 12.52
C VAL A 32 -18.02 18.36 11.44
N PRO A 33 -19.18 18.99 11.15
CA PRO A 33 -20.07 18.50 10.10
C PRO A 33 -19.43 18.40 8.72
N GLN A 34 -18.53 19.34 8.36
CA GLN A 34 -17.84 19.30 7.06
C GLN A 34 -16.88 18.11 6.95
N ALA A 35 -15.99 17.92 7.94
CA ALA A 35 -15.09 16.79 7.96
C ALA A 35 -15.84 15.44 8.04
N ASN A 36 -16.84 15.37 8.94
CA ASN A 36 -17.60 14.16 9.15
C ASN A 36 -18.42 13.74 7.92
N ALA A 37 -18.88 14.68 7.10
CA ALA A 37 -19.63 14.36 5.87
C ALA A 37 -18.78 13.57 4.87
N HIS A 38 -17.49 13.89 4.73
CA HIS A 38 -16.57 13.13 3.88
C HIS A 38 -16.34 11.73 4.44
N LEU A 39 -16.08 11.61 5.74
CA LEU A 39 -15.86 10.34 6.42
C LEU A 39 -17.08 9.41 6.28
N GLN A 40 -18.27 9.92 6.62
CA GLN A 40 -19.52 9.16 6.57
C GLN A 40 -19.84 8.64 5.17
N PHE A 41 -19.54 9.43 4.12
CA PHE A 41 -19.73 8.95 2.76
C PHE A 41 -18.71 7.87 2.41
N LEU A 42 -17.41 8.14 2.63
CA LEU A 42 -16.33 7.24 2.22
C LEU A 42 -16.38 5.90 2.98
N ALA A 43 -16.77 5.90 4.25
CA ALA A 43 -16.89 4.71 5.07
C ALA A 43 -18.31 4.15 5.16
N SER A 44 -19.20 4.49 4.20
CA SER A 44 -20.57 3.96 4.18
C SER A 44 -20.64 2.55 3.60
N ASP A 45 -21.60 1.74 4.09
CA ASP A 45 -21.92 0.41 3.56
C ASP A 45 -22.22 0.44 2.05
N ALA A 46 -22.76 1.55 1.54
CA ALA A 46 -23.08 1.71 0.13
C ALA A 46 -21.85 1.57 -0.79
N LEU A 47 -20.64 1.74 -0.26
CA LEU A 47 -19.40 1.58 -0.99
C LEU A 47 -18.77 0.18 -0.85
N LEU A 48 -19.40 -0.73 -0.11
CA LEU A 48 -18.99 -2.13 0.06
C LEU A 48 -17.50 -2.28 0.37
N GLY A 49 -16.95 -1.40 1.23
CA GLY A 49 -15.55 -1.41 1.63
C GLY A 49 -14.56 -1.02 0.51
N ARG A 50 -14.98 -0.32 -0.52
CA ARG A 50 -14.14 0.37 -1.53
C ARG A 50 -13.01 -0.47 -2.15
N LYS A 51 -13.21 -1.78 -2.29
CA LYS A 51 -12.16 -2.66 -2.81
C LYS A 51 -11.72 -2.25 -4.21
N THR A 52 -10.42 -2.18 -4.40
CA THR A 52 -9.78 -1.76 -5.67
C THR A 52 -10.38 -2.47 -6.88
N GLY A 53 -10.81 -1.69 -7.88
CA GLY A 53 -11.40 -2.18 -9.13
C GLY A 53 -12.84 -2.67 -9.01
N GLU A 54 -13.50 -2.48 -7.85
CA GLU A 54 -14.92 -2.77 -7.65
C GLU A 54 -15.77 -1.49 -7.67
N GLN A 55 -17.09 -1.66 -7.77
CA GLN A 55 -18.04 -0.55 -7.93
C GLN A 55 -17.89 0.52 -6.83
N GLY A 56 -17.76 0.11 -5.56
CA GLY A 56 -17.61 1.04 -4.44
C GLY A 56 -16.34 1.90 -4.53
N ASN A 57 -15.24 1.32 -5.01
CA ASN A 57 -13.99 2.03 -5.26
C ASN A 57 -14.15 3.09 -6.37
N LEU A 58 -14.80 2.74 -7.47
CA LEU A 58 -15.05 3.67 -8.57
C LEU A 58 -15.99 4.82 -8.16
N ILE A 59 -16.98 4.54 -7.31
CA ILE A 59 -17.86 5.58 -6.74
C ILE A 59 -17.07 6.51 -5.81
N ALA A 60 -16.20 5.97 -4.95
CA ALA A 60 -15.34 6.76 -4.07
C ALA A 60 -14.40 7.66 -4.88
N ALA A 61 -13.75 7.15 -5.94
CA ALA A 61 -12.93 7.95 -6.85
C ALA A 61 -13.73 9.10 -7.48
N ARG A 62 -14.94 8.81 -7.95
CA ARG A 62 -15.83 9.81 -8.53
C ARG A 62 -16.22 10.86 -7.48
N TYR A 63 -16.55 10.46 -6.27
CA TYR A 63 -16.87 11.37 -5.19
C TYR A 63 -15.72 12.36 -4.91
N ILE A 64 -14.49 11.84 -4.77
CA ILE A 64 -13.30 12.66 -4.54
C ILE A 64 -13.11 13.67 -5.69
N ALA A 65 -13.21 13.22 -6.94
CA ALA A 65 -13.08 14.07 -8.11
C ALA A 65 -14.14 15.18 -8.15
N GLU A 66 -15.39 14.90 -7.77
CA GLU A 66 -16.44 15.90 -7.72
C GLU A 66 -16.29 16.88 -6.53
N GLN A 67 -15.71 16.42 -5.40
CA GLN A 67 -15.31 17.35 -4.34
C GLN A 67 -14.18 18.28 -4.82
N PHE A 68 -13.16 17.76 -5.50
CA PHE A 68 -12.11 18.57 -6.11
C PHE A 68 -12.71 19.60 -7.07
N ARG A 69 -13.62 19.21 -7.94
CA ARG A 69 -14.34 20.11 -8.87
C ARG A 69 -15.11 21.19 -8.12
N LYS A 70 -15.87 20.81 -7.09
CA LYS A 70 -16.65 21.72 -6.23
C LYS A 70 -15.76 22.76 -5.57
N PHE A 71 -14.57 22.40 -5.13
CA PHE A 71 -13.61 23.30 -4.49
C PHE A 71 -12.83 24.15 -5.50
N GLY A 72 -12.92 23.89 -6.80
CA GLY A 72 -12.18 24.63 -7.83
C GLY A 72 -10.74 24.15 -8.01
N VAL A 73 -10.40 22.95 -7.52
CA VAL A 73 -9.13 22.28 -7.82
C VAL A 73 -9.06 22.00 -9.32
N LYS A 74 -7.92 22.21 -9.94
CA LYS A 74 -7.74 21.99 -11.39
C LYS A 74 -7.39 20.52 -11.66
N PRO A 75 -7.98 19.90 -12.70
CA PRO A 75 -7.57 18.57 -13.15
C PRO A 75 -6.18 18.63 -13.81
N VAL A 76 -5.43 17.53 -13.76
CA VAL A 76 -4.05 17.43 -14.23
C VAL A 76 -3.92 16.67 -15.53
N ASN A 77 -4.70 15.62 -15.71
CA ASN A 77 -4.59 14.69 -16.83
C ASN A 77 -5.50 15.08 -17.99
N GLY A 78 -5.07 16.00 -18.85
CA GLY A 78 -5.83 16.39 -20.06
C GLY A 78 -7.25 16.90 -19.79
N GLY A 79 -7.48 17.51 -18.63
CA GLY A 79 -8.81 17.94 -18.17
C GLY A 79 -9.55 16.91 -17.31
N SER A 80 -8.98 15.74 -17.07
CA SER A 80 -9.48 14.71 -16.17
C SER A 80 -8.79 14.76 -14.80
N TYR A 81 -9.53 14.45 -13.73
CA TYR A 81 -8.95 14.18 -12.42
C TYR A 81 -8.40 12.76 -12.31
N PHE A 82 -8.74 11.87 -13.23
CA PHE A 82 -8.41 10.46 -13.14
C PHE A 82 -7.11 10.14 -13.86
N GLN A 83 -6.23 9.45 -13.16
CA GLN A 83 -5.16 8.66 -13.75
C GLN A 83 -5.60 7.20 -13.71
N GLU A 84 -5.88 6.62 -14.85
CA GLU A 84 -6.23 5.20 -14.95
C GLU A 84 -5.03 4.34 -14.52
N VAL A 85 -5.28 3.42 -13.60
CA VAL A 85 -4.31 2.43 -13.13
C VAL A 85 -4.76 1.08 -13.68
N PRO A 86 -4.02 0.53 -14.67
CA PRO A 86 -4.39 -0.73 -15.28
C PRO A 86 -4.00 -1.90 -14.39
N PHE A 87 -4.98 -2.67 -13.98
CA PHE A 87 -4.79 -3.90 -13.23
C PHE A 87 -5.10 -5.13 -14.07
N GLU A 88 -4.50 -6.22 -13.71
CA GLU A 88 -4.84 -7.55 -14.17
C GLU A 88 -5.30 -8.39 -12.97
N ARG A 89 -6.54 -8.84 -13.02
CA ARG A 89 -7.07 -9.82 -12.08
C ARG A 89 -6.76 -11.21 -12.63
N THR A 90 -6.00 -11.99 -11.88
CA THR A 90 -5.61 -13.32 -12.30
C THR A 90 -6.07 -14.35 -11.29
N ALA A 91 -6.62 -15.46 -11.78
CA ALA A 91 -6.87 -16.64 -10.98
C ALA A 91 -5.90 -17.76 -11.40
N PRO A 92 -5.32 -18.51 -10.46
CA PRO A 92 -4.58 -19.72 -10.79
C PRO A 92 -5.47 -20.65 -11.62
N SER A 93 -4.86 -21.41 -12.54
CA SER A 93 -5.63 -22.44 -13.26
C SER A 93 -6.28 -23.39 -12.27
N SER A 94 -7.57 -23.64 -12.47
CA SER A 94 -8.33 -24.67 -11.76
C SER A 94 -8.20 -26.07 -12.40
N LEU A 95 -7.56 -26.14 -13.58
CA LEU A 95 -7.37 -27.37 -14.34
C LEU A 95 -5.88 -27.69 -14.41
N GLY A 96 -5.52 -28.91 -13.99
CA GLY A 96 -4.14 -29.37 -14.13
C GLY A 96 -3.86 -30.68 -13.44
N THR A 97 -2.95 -31.45 -14.06
CA THR A 97 -2.46 -32.72 -13.54
C THR A 97 -0.96 -32.85 -13.72
N ILE A 98 -0.33 -33.53 -12.79
CA ILE A 98 1.04 -34.07 -12.93
C ILE A 98 0.90 -35.59 -12.83
N SER A 99 1.21 -36.31 -13.89
CA SER A 99 1.08 -37.78 -13.94
C SER A 99 2.43 -38.45 -14.14
N THR A 100 2.66 -39.51 -13.39
CA THR A 100 3.77 -40.43 -13.51
C THR A 100 3.21 -41.84 -13.71
N ASP A 101 4.05 -42.85 -13.92
CA ASP A 101 3.61 -44.24 -13.99
C ASP A 101 2.94 -44.73 -12.69
N ALA A 102 3.21 -44.08 -11.56
CA ALA A 102 2.78 -44.49 -10.24
C ALA A 102 1.56 -43.71 -9.72
N ASP A 103 1.38 -42.44 -10.12
CA ASP A 103 0.41 -41.55 -9.48
C ASP A 103 0.00 -40.37 -10.39
N THR A 104 -1.15 -39.75 -10.07
CA THR A 104 -1.63 -38.52 -10.73
C THR A 104 -2.04 -37.51 -9.70
N LEU A 105 -1.30 -36.37 -9.64
CA LEU A 105 -1.55 -35.25 -8.76
C LEU A 105 -2.49 -34.26 -9.42
N GLN A 106 -3.33 -33.61 -8.61
CA GLN A 106 -4.36 -32.66 -9.05
C GLN A 106 -4.05 -31.23 -8.56
N VAL A 107 -4.21 -30.26 -9.45
CA VAL A 107 -4.15 -28.83 -9.07
C VAL A 107 -5.22 -28.51 -8.05
N GLY A 108 -4.93 -27.60 -7.14
CA GLY A 108 -5.88 -27.18 -6.10
C GLY A 108 -6.05 -28.18 -4.96
N LYS A 109 -5.41 -29.34 -5.01
CA LYS A 109 -5.36 -30.34 -3.94
C LYS A 109 -3.91 -30.68 -3.59
N ASP A 110 -3.19 -31.20 -4.55
CA ASP A 110 -1.85 -31.76 -4.40
C ASP A 110 -0.76 -30.75 -4.78
N PHE A 111 -1.08 -29.81 -5.68
CA PHE A 111 -0.17 -28.76 -6.11
C PHE A 111 -0.90 -27.44 -6.46
N ILE A 112 -0.14 -26.37 -6.52
CA ILE A 112 -0.58 -25.03 -6.95
C ILE A 112 0.32 -24.48 -8.05
N VAL A 113 -0.28 -23.63 -8.90
CA VAL A 113 0.44 -22.92 -9.97
C VAL A 113 0.91 -21.59 -9.43
N MET A 114 2.24 -21.43 -9.32
CA MET A 114 2.87 -20.19 -8.85
C MET A 114 3.02 -19.18 -9.99
N SER A 115 3.30 -19.66 -11.20
CA SER A 115 3.46 -18.84 -12.41
C SER A 115 3.30 -19.68 -13.67
N GLY A 116 2.97 -19.04 -14.80
CA GLY A 116 2.74 -19.72 -16.07
C GLY A 116 1.37 -20.41 -16.18
N GLY A 117 1.20 -21.25 -17.19
CA GLY A 117 -0.03 -21.99 -17.50
C GLY A 117 -0.20 -22.21 -19.02
N GLY A 118 -1.23 -22.98 -19.39
CA GLY A 118 -1.50 -23.30 -20.80
C GLY A 118 -0.45 -24.24 -21.42
N ILE A 119 0.12 -25.14 -20.62
CA ILE A 119 1.20 -26.05 -21.04
C ILE A 119 0.76 -27.51 -20.92
N GLY A 120 1.02 -28.26 -21.99
CA GLY A 120 0.94 -29.72 -22.01
C GLY A 120 2.30 -30.32 -22.39
N LEU A 121 2.90 -31.08 -21.48
CA LEU A 121 4.15 -31.82 -21.69
C LEU A 121 3.85 -33.31 -21.53
N ALA A 122 4.27 -34.13 -22.49
CA ALA A 122 4.05 -35.57 -22.48
C ALA A 122 5.40 -36.30 -22.46
N ASN A 123 5.55 -37.23 -21.53
CA ASN A 123 6.78 -38.05 -21.35
C ASN A 123 8.03 -37.17 -21.27
N ASN A 124 7.93 -36.07 -20.52
CA ASN A 124 9.02 -35.10 -20.43
C ASN A 124 10.07 -35.58 -19.42
N GLU A 125 11.33 -35.51 -19.81
CA GLU A 125 12.45 -35.88 -18.95
C GLU A 125 12.48 -35.02 -17.69
N VAL A 126 12.78 -35.63 -16.56
CA VAL A 126 12.86 -35.02 -15.24
C VAL A 126 14.30 -34.93 -14.75
N VAL A 127 14.65 -33.79 -14.21
CA VAL A 127 15.98 -33.56 -13.60
C VAL A 127 15.81 -32.96 -12.21
N HIS A 128 16.56 -33.52 -11.25
CA HIS A 128 16.57 -33.02 -9.87
C HIS A 128 17.78 -32.11 -9.61
N VAL A 129 17.58 -30.93 -9.05
CA VAL A 129 18.60 -29.88 -8.89
C VAL A 129 18.61 -29.29 -7.44
N GLY A 130 18.64 -30.14 -6.43
CA GLY A 130 18.70 -29.68 -5.05
C GLY A 130 17.64 -28.63 -4.72
N TYR A 131 18.05 -27.37 -4.45
CA TYR A 131 17.17 -26.22 -4.26
C TYR A 131 16.90 -25.47 -5.57
N GLY A 132 17.65 -25.72 -6.65
CA GLY A 132 17.61 -24.89 -7.86
C GLY A 132 18.15 -23.49 -7.61
N TRP A 133 19.13 -23.36 -6.71
CA TRP A 133 19.71 -22.09 -6.29
C TRP A 133 21.10 -21.86 -6.89
N VAL A 134 21.39 -20.59 -7.18
CA VAL A 134 22.71 -20.13 -7.61
C VAL A 134 23.14 -18.96 -6.72
N ASP A 135 24.33 -19.06 -6.13
CA ASP A 135 24.96 -18.01 -5.32
C ASP A 135 26.44 -17.91 -5.72
N GLU A 136 26.73 -17.01 -6.64
CA GLU A 136 28.07 -16.80 -7.18
C GLU A 136 29.10 -16.40 -6.09
N ALA A 137 28.63 -15.65 -5.06
CA ALA A 137 29.49 -15.24 -3.96
C ALA A 137 29.99 -16.39 -3.10
N LYS A 138 29.26 -17.51 -3.12
CA LYS A 138 29.59 -18.74 -2.37
C LYS A 138 30.10 -19.88 -3.26
N ASP A 139 30.30 -19.64 -4.56
CA ASP A 139 30.59 -20.70 -5.57
C ASP A 139 29.57 -21.85 -5.50
N TYR A 140 28.29 -21.51 -5.27
CA TYR A 140 27.19 -22.46 -5.17
C TYR A 140 26.31 -22.39 -6.42
N ASP A 141 26.16 -23.53 -7.13
CA ASP A 141 25.29 -23.66 -8.31
C ASP A 141 24.73 -25.08 -8.38
N ASP A 142 23.43 -25.21 -8.06
CA ASP A 142 22.70 -26.50 -8.15
C ASP A 142 22.57 -27.04 -9.59
N TYR A 143 22.83 -26.19 -10.58
CA TYR A 143 22.78 -26.56 -11.99
C TYR A 143 24.15 -26.95 -12.56
N LYS A 144 25.21 -26.89 -11.76
CA LYS A 144 26.58 -27.16 -12.20
C LYS A 144 26.67 -28.57 -12.80
N SER A 145 27.05 -28.68 -14.05
CA SER A 145 27.17 -29.93 -14.81
C SER A 145 25.85 -30.71 -15.04
N ILE A 146 24.70 -30.07 -14.87
CA ILE A 146 23.38 -30.65 -15.11
C ILE A 146 22.74 -29.97 -16.32
N ASP A 147 22.44 -30.74 -17.36
CA ASP A 147 21.65 -30.24 -18.50
C ASP A 147 20.17 -30.27 -18.18
N VAL A 148 19.53 -29.11 -18.13
CA VAL A 148 18.09 -28.91 -17.84
C VAL A 148 17.29 -28.45 -19.03
N LYS A 149 17.95 -28.27 -20.19
CA LYS A 149 17.28 -27.73 -21.39
C LYS A 149 16.16 -28.69 -21.83
N ASP A 150 14.97 -28.09 -22.05
CA ASP A 150 13.75 -28.78 -22.48
C ASP A 150 13.23 -29.87 -21.48
N LYS A 151 13.74 -29.87 -20.22
CA LYS A 151 13.37 -30.83 -19.18
C LYS A 151 12.53 -30.21 -18.09
N VAL A 152 11.80 -31.00 -17.33
CA VAL A 152 11.13 -30.60 -16.11
C VAL A 152 12.12 -30.65 -14.96
N VAL A 153 12.37 -29.48 -14.36
CA VAL A 153 13.27 -29.34 -13.21
C VAL A 153 12.51 -29.54 -11.92
N ILE A 154 12.96 -30.43 -11.04
CA ILE A 154 12.43 -30.61 -9.69
C ILE A 154 13.44 -30.15 -8.65
N ALA A 155 12.99 -29.30 -7.72
CA ALA A 155 13.80 -28.75 -6.65
C ALA A 155 13.06 -28.76 -5.31
N GLN A 156 13.76 -28.43 -4.22
CA GLN A 156 13.16 -28.15 -2.91
C GLN A 156 12.78 -26.68 -2.81
N VAL A 157 11.71 -26.36 -2.10
CA VAL A 157 11.32 -24.97 -1.78
C VAL A 157 12.40 -24.30 -0.92
N GLY A 158 12.64 -23.00 -1.16
CA GLY A 158 13.64 -22.20 -0.46
C GLY A 158 15.03 -22.27 -1.08
N THR A 159 16.03 -21.96 -0.29
CA THR A 159 17.47 -22.04 -0.61
C THR A 159 18.18 -22.81 0.50
N PRO A 160 19.46 -23.22 0.31
CA PRO A 160 20.22 -23.88 1.38
C PRO A 160 20.27 -23.08 2.70
N ASP A 161 20.19 -21.76 2.62
CA ASP A 161 20.33 -20.85 3.77
C ASP A 161 18.99 -20.33 4.32
N SER A 162 17.87 -20.58 3.65
CA SER A 162 16.56 -20.06 4.06
C SER A 162 16.14 -20.60 5.42
N LYS A 163 15.90 -19.69 6.39
CA LYS A 163 15.47 -20.00 7.76
C LYS A 163 14.05 -19.55 8.05
N THR A 164 13.54 -18.59 7.28
CA THR A 164 12.23 -17.98 7.47
C THR A 164 11.37 -18.12 6.21
N PRO A 165 10.04 -18.13 6.35
CA PRO A 165 9.14 -18.13 5.20
C PRO A 165 9.39 -16.94 4.27
N GLN A 166 9.72 -15.77 4.81
CA GLN A 166 9.98 -14.58 4.03
C GLN A 166 11.20 -14.74 3.11
N GLU A 167 12.27 -15.35 3.59
CA GLU A 167 13.45 -15.66 2.76
C GLU A 167 13.11 -16.62 1.63
N VAL A 168 12.28 -17.65 1.93
CA VAL A 168 11.78 -18.59 0.92
C VAL A 168 11.01 -17.87 -0.17
N PHE A 169 10.04 -17.01 0.20
CA PHE A 169 9.23 -16.28 -0.78
C PHE A 169 10.06 -15.31 -1.60
N SER A 170 11.04 -14.64 -1.00
CA SER A 170 11.95 -13.72 -1.69
C SER A 170 12.81 -14.41 -2.76
N ALA A 171 13.17 -15.69 -2.56
CA ALA A 171 13.99 -16.46 -3.48
C ALA A 171 13.25 -16.99 -4.72
N MET A 172 11.91 -17.10 -4.66
CA MET A 172 11.10 -17.76 -5.70
C MET A 172 11.33 -17.21 -7.11
N ALA A 173 11.33 -15.87 -7.26
CA ALA A 173 11.49 -15.24 -8.57
C ALA A 173 12.88 -15.51 -9.18
N ALA A 174 13.93 -15.46 -8.36
CA ALA A 174 15.30 -15.75 -8.78
C ALA A 174 15.46 -17.22 -9.21
N LYS A 175 14.94 -18.16 -8.43
CA LYS A 175 14.99 -19.60 -8.75
C LYS A 175 14.31 -19.92 -10.07
N ARG A 176 13.09 -19.37 -10.26
CA ARG A 176 12.36 -19.50 -11.54
C ARG A 176 13.18 -18.95 -12.70
N LYS A 177 13.80 -17.77 -12.52
CA LYS A 177 14.67 -17.17 -13.51
C LYS A 177 15.88 -18.06 -13.84
N PHE A 178 16.54 -18.63 -12.84
CA PHE A 178 17.69 -19.53 -13.07
C PHE A 178 17.32 -20.76 -13.91
N ALA A 179 16.16 -21.38 -13.65
CA ALA A 179 15.66 -22.49 -14.44
C ALA A 179 15.29 -22.05 -15.87
N SER A 180 14.59 -20.92 -16.02
CA SER A 180 14.15 -20.38 -17.30
C SER A 180 15.33 -20.00 -18.20
N GLU A 181 16.34 -19.31 -17.68
CA GLU A 181 17.54 -18.92 -18.43
C GLU A 181 18.36 -20.10 -18.93
N ARG A 182 18.23 -21.24 -18.28
CA ARG A 182 18.87 -22.51 -18.68
C ARG A 182 17.99 -23.36 -19.61
N GLY A 183 16.82 -22.83 -20.01
CA GLY A 183 15.93 -23.46 -20.96
C GLY A 183 15.08 -24.61 -20.41
N ALA A 184 14.86 -24.68 -19.12
CA ALA A 184 13.96 -25.66 -18.52
C ALA A 184 12.53 -25.53 -19.09
N ALA A 185 11.84 -26.65 -19.32
CA ALA A 185 10.47 -26.70 -19.81
C ALA A 185 9.45 -26.33 -18.73
N ALA A 186 9.70 -26.72 -17.48
CA ALA A 186 8.92 -26.37 -16.30
C ALA A 186 9.79 -26.46 -15.04
N PHE A 187 9.37 -25.75 -13.98
CA PHE A 187 10.04 -25.75 -12.68
C PHE A 187 9.04 -26.17 -11.60
N ILE A 188 9.33 -27.25 -10.91
CA ILE A 188 8.52 -27.82 -9.83
C ILE A 188 9.31 -27.77 -8.54
N GLU A 189 8.72 -27.20 -7.49
CA GLU A 189 9.30 -27.21 -6.15
C GLU A 189 8.48 -28.07 -5.21
N ILE A 190 9.15 -28.94 -4.45
CA ILE A 190 8.51 -29.76 -3.41
C ILE A 190 8.42 -28.95 -2.14
N TYR A 191 7.18 -28.69 -1.69
CA TYR A 191 6.89 -27.90 -0.52
C TYR A 191 7.06 -28.69 0.77
N ASN A 192 8.00 -28.30 1.61
CA ASN A 192 8.37 -28.97 2.85
C ASN A 192 8.45 -28.04 4.07
N LEU A 193 7.86 -26.83 4.00
CA LEU A 193 7.88 -25.88 5.10
C LEU A 193 6.88 -26.25 6.21
N GLN A 194 7.07 -25.66 7.41
CA GLN A 194 6.21 -25.86 8.58
C GLN A 194 4.83 -25.19 8.46
N ILE A 195 4.63 -24.25 7.51
CA ILE A 195 3.33 -23.63 7.28
C ILE A 195 2.39 -24.70 6.68
N PRO A 196 1.17 -24.88 7.26
CA PRO A 196 0.22 -25.85 6.74
C PRO A 196 -0.12 -25.62 5.27
N TRP A 197 -0.12 -26.69 4.47
CA TRP A 197 -0.43 -26.64 3.03
C TRP A 197 -1.74 -25.89 2.73
N LYS A 198 -2.78 -26.08 3.56
CA LYS A 198 -4.05 -25.37 3.44
C LYS A 198 -3.88 -23.85 3.51
N THR A 199 -2.96 -23.35 4.34
CA THR A 199 -2.64 -21.91 4.43
C THR A 199 -1.99 -21.42 3.14
N VAL A 200 -1.04 -22.17 2.60
CA VAL A 200 -0.40 -21.88 1.31
C VAL A 200 -1.42 -21.85 0.18
N MET A 201 -2.28 -22.85 0.11
CA MET A 201 -3.39 -22.92 -0.84
C MET A 201 -4.31 -21.71 -0.74
N ASN A 202 -4.68 -21.31 0.47
CA ASN A 202 -5.54 -20.15 0.71
C ASN A 202 -4.87 -18.83 0.30
N PHE A 203 -3.55 -18.75 0.34
CA PHE A 203 -2.82 -17.54 -0.02
C PHE A 203 -2.57 -17.47 -1.53
N PHE A 204 -1.98 -18.50 -2.12
CA PHE A 204 -1.56 -18.51 -3.52
C PHE A 204 -2.63 -19.04 -4.49
N GLY A 205 -3.58 -19.83 -4.00
CA GLY A 205 -4.71 -20.35 -4.79
C GLY A 205 -5.83 -19.36 -5.01
N LYS A 206 -5.76 -18.17 -4.40
CA LYS A 206 -6.77 -17.12 -4.56
C LYS A 206 -6.54 -16.28 -5.80
N GLN A 207 -7.62 -15.65 -6.24
CA GLN A 207 -7.58 -14.59 -7.23
C GLN A 207 -6.72 -13.43 -6.71
N SER A 208 -5.81 -12.93 -7.52
CA SER A 208 -4.96 -11.79 -7.18
C SER A 208 -5.16 -10.64 -8.18
N LEU A 209 -5.03 -9.42 -7.69
CA LEU A 209 -5.03 -8.21 -8.50
C LEU A 209 -3.61 -7.62 -8.48
N ARG A 210 -3.05 -7.34 -9.64
CA ARG A 210 -1.71 -6.76 -9.80
C ARG A 210 -1.73 -5.72 -10.90
N LEU A 211 -0.70 -4.87 -10.97
CA LEU A 211 -0.55 -4.00 -12.14
C LEU A 211 -0.40 -4.86 -13.39
N LYS A 212 -1.12 -4.46 -14.45
CA LYS A 212 -0.99 -5.12 -15.74
C LYS A 212 0.38 -4.82 -16.31
N GLU A 213 1.18 -5.85 -16.51
CA GLU A 213 2.47 -5.69 -17.20
C GLU A 213 2.23 -5.33 -18.66
N THR A 214 2.91 -4.28 -19.14
CA THR A 214 2.82 -3.82 -20.54
C THR A 214 3.64 -4.68 -21.49
N GLU A 215 4.63 -5.38 -20.94
CA GLU A 215 5.47 -6.32 -21.69
C GLU A 215 5.26 -7.74 -21.17
N VAL A 216 4.92 -8.66 -22.08
CA VAL A 216 5.02 -10.09 -21.79
C VAL A 216 6.52 -10.39 -21.65
N LYS A 217 7.00 -10.58 -20.43
CA LYS A 217 8.37 -11.05 -20.21
C LYS A 217 8.51 -12.43 -20.85
N ASN A 218 9.11 -12.46 -22.04
CA ASN A 218 9.54 -13.71 -22.65
C ASN A 218 10.41 -14.45 -21.63
N GLY A 219 9.98 -15.64 -21.22
CA GLY A 219 10.74 -16.49 -20.29
C GLY A 219 10.04 -16.89 -19.01
N ASP A 220 8.74 -16.63 -18.87
CA ASP A 220 7.99 -17.09 -17.70
C ASP A 220 7.62 -18.57 -17.89
N ILE A 221 8.48 -19.47 -17.40
CA ILE A 221 8.23 -20.92 -17.40
C ILE A 221 7.12 -21.27 -16.41
N LEU A 222 6.46 -22.39 -16.64
CA LEU A 222 5.51 -22.94 -15.66
C LEU A 222 6.26 -23.25 -14.36
N HIS A 223 5.79 -22.66 -13.27
CA HIS A 223 6.33 -22.86 -11.92
C HIS A 223 5.23 -23.39 -11.00
N LEU A 224 5.49 -24.52 -10.38
CA LEU A 224 4.55 -25.23 -9.51
C LEU A 224 5.14 -25.46 -8.12
N TRP A 225 4.30 -25.37 -7.11
CA TRP A 225 4.60 -25.92 -5.79
C TRP A 225 3.75 -27.15 -5.56
N VAL A 226 4.40 -28.27 -5.21
CA VAL A 226 3.76 -29.56 -4.92
C VAL A 226 3.88 -29.85 -3.44
N ASN A 227 2.77 -30.20 -2.78
CA ASN A 227 2.76 -30.61 -1.38
C ASN A 227 3.67 -31.82 -1.15
N ALA A 228 4.42 -31.81 -0.04
CA ALA A 228 5.41 -32.83 0.26
C ALA A 228 4.85 -34.26 0.26
N GLU A 229 3.65 -34.48 0.84
CA GLU A 229 3.08 -35.82 0.94
C GLU A 229 2.74 -36.41 -0.44
N PRO A 230 1.91 -35.79 -1.30
CA PRO A 230 1.70 -36.27 -2.66
C PRO A 230 2.96 -36.14 -3.53
N GLY A 231 3.84 -35.18 -3.24
CA GLY A 231 5.11 -34.97 -3.93
C GLY A 231 6.20 -35.98 -3.62
N LYS A 232 6.03 -36.90 -2.65
CA LYS A 232 7.03 -37.90 -2.29
C LYS A 232 7.49 -38.76 -3.48
N THR A 233 6.59 -39.06 -4.39
CA THR A 233 6.91 -39.80 -5.62
C THR A 233 7.82 -38.95 -6.51
N LEU A 234 7.52 -37.68 -6.69
CA LEU A 234 8.32 -36.72 -7.48
C LEU A 234 9.68 -36.42 -6.85
N ALA A 235 9.75 -36.40 -5.51
CA ALA A 235 10.99 -36.13 -4.77
C ALA A 235 12.00 -37.29 -4.81
N ARG A 236 11.56 -38.48 -5.18
CA ARG A 236 12.46 -39.64 -5.33
C ARG A 236 13.19 -39.52 -6.66
N ASN A 237 14.53 -39.51 -6.63
CA ASN A 237 15.40 -39.49 -7.82
C ASN A 237 15.24 -40.72 -8.77
N LYS A 238 14.10 -41.40 -8.73
CA LYS A 238 13.76 -42.54 -9.56
C LYS A 238 12.79 -42.21 -10.69
N ILE A 239 12.19 -41.03 -10.66
CA ILE A 239 11.33 -40.57 -11.76
C ILE A 239 12.23 -39.98 -12.83
N THR A 240 12.15 -40.52 -14.00
CA THR A 240 12.89 -40.05 -15.17
C THR A 240 12.02 -39.29 -16.16
N GLU A 241 10.69 -39.51 -16.10
CA GLU A 241 9.71 -38.88 -17.00
C GLU A 241 8.41 -38.58 -16.26
N LEU A 242 7.70 -37.55 -16.70
CA LEU A 242 6.34 -37.25 -16.27
C LEU A 242 5.52 -36.60 -17.39
N ASN A 243 4.18 -36.66 -17.23
CA ASN A 243 3.25 -35.85 -18.00
C ASN A 243 2.75 -34.71 -17.18
N LEU A 244 2.76 -33.52 -17.77
CA LEU A 244 2.32 -32.27 -17.12
C LEU A 244 1.28 -31.61 -18.00
N ASN A 245 0.08 -31.40 -17.48
CA ASN A 245 -0.96 -30.66 -18.16
C ASN A 245 -1.51 -29.60 -17.20
N VAL A 246 -1.35 -28.33 -17.53
CA VAL A 246 -1.85 -27.22 -16.73
C VAL A 246 -2.60 -26.27 -17.63
N GLY A 247 -3.87 -26.04 -17.30
CA GLY A 247 -4.74 -25.13 -18.04
C GLY A 247 -4.21 -23.69 -18.01
N GLN A 248 -4.76 -22.86 -18.87
CA GLN A 248 -4.42 -21.44 -18.88
C GLN A 248 -4.87 -20.78 -17.58
N LYS A 249 -4.09 -19.82 -17.14
CA LYS A 249 -4.44 -18.90 -16.08
C LYS A 249 -5.58 -18.01 -16.59
N GLU A 250 -6.63 -17.86 -15.79
CA GLU A 250 -7.66 -16.88 -16.08
C GLU A 250 -7.12 -15.48 -15.82
N SER A 251 -7.35 -14.58 -16.77
CA SER A 251 -6.91 -13.19 -16.68
C SER A 251 -8.03 -12.26 -17.14
N GLN A 252 -8.27 -11.22 -16.34
CA GLN A 252 -9.25 -10.17 -16.64
C GLN A 252 -8.61 -8.80 -16.43
N SER A 253 -8.65 -7.93 -17.42
CA SER A 253 -8.25 -6.52 -17.27
C SER A 253 -9.26 -5.78 -16.39
N ILE A 254 -8.75 -5.11 -15.37
CA ILE A 254 -9.51 -4.28 -14.44
C ILE A 254 -8.89 -2.88 -14.45
N ILE A 255 -9.70 -1.85 -14.48
CA ILE A 255 -9.25 -0.46 -14.35
C ILE A 255 -9.75 0.09 -13.03
N SER A 256 -8.85 0.68 -12.26
CA SER A 256 -9.15 1.58 -11.18
C SER A 256 -8.44 2.91 -11.43
N GLN A 257 -8.54 3.87 -10.52
CA GLN A 257 -8.13 5.24 -10.82
C GLN A 257 -7.50 5.88 -9.59
N ASN A 258 -6.31 6.46 -9.76
CA ASN A 258 -5.87 7.51 -8.85
C ASN A 258 -6.64 8.80 -9.17
N VAL A 259 -6.93 9.60 -8.15
CA VAL A 259 -7.60 10.91 -8.34
C VAL A 259 -6.60 12.01 -8.08
N VAL A 260 -6.32 12.84 -9.09
CA VAL A 260 -5.22 13.83 -9.06
C VAL A 260 -5.74 15.22 -9.39
N GLY A 261 -5.35 16.21 -8.58
CA GLY A 261 -5.70 17.60 -8.80
C GLY A 261 -4.62 18.58 -8.35
N ILE A 262 -4.63 19.79 -8.89
CA ILE A 262 -3.67 20.86 -8.56
C ILE A 262 -4.39 22.11 -8.08
N ILE A 263 -3.83 22.71 -7.05
CA ILE A 263 -4.11 24.10 -6.65
C ILE A 263 -2.85 24.91 -6.89
N GLU A 264 -2.92 25.88 -7.80
CA GLU A 264 -1.77 26.69 -8.18
C GLU A 264 -1.34 27.62 -7.03
N GLY A 265 -0.03 27.68 -6.81
CA GLY A 265 0.58 28.57 -5.82
C GLY A 265 0.58 30.03 -6.28
N THR A 266 0.83 30.93 -5.33
CA THR A 266 0.77 32.37 -5.55
C THR A 266 2.12 33.06 -5.72
N ASP A 267 3.21 32.40 -5.32
CA ASP A 267 4.54 32.97 -5.42
C ASP A 267 5.10 32.80 -6.86
N PRO A 268 5.59 33.85 -7.51
CA PRO A 268 6.07 33.76 -8.91
C PRO A 268 7.15 32.71 -9.15
N THR A 269 8.00 32.46 -8.17
CA THR A 269 9.11 31.51 -8.24
C THR A 269 8.69 30.13 -7.73
N LEU A 270 8.12 30.08 -6.51
CA LEU A 270 7.84 28.82 -5.81
C LEU A 270 6.63 28.06 -6.38
N LYS A 271 5.71 28.72 -7.10
CA LYS A 271 4.52 28.08 -7.66
C LYS A 271 4.80 26.97 -8.66
N SER A 272 6.03 26.89 -9.19
CA SER A 272 6.48 25.79 -10.06
C SER A 272 6.87 24.54 -9.29
N GLU A 273 6.91 24.58 -7.96
CA GLU A 273 7.19 23.48 -7.05
C GLU A 273 5.90 23.01 -6.39
N TYR A 274 5.81 21.70 -6.13
CA TYR A 274 4.62 21.09 -5.56
C TYR A 274 4.91 20.51 -4.17
N ILE A 275 4.02 20.82 -3.22
CA ILE A 275 3.83 20.01 -2.02
C ILE A 275 2.74 19.00 -2.36
N VAL A 276 3.08 17.72 -2.29
CA VAL A 276 2.18 16.62 -2.60
C VAL A 276 1.44 16.21 -1.31
N LEU A 277 0.12 16.11 -1.38
CA LEU A 277 -0.72 15.65 -0.29
C LEU A 277 -1.43 14.38 -0.73
N THR A 278 -1.20 13.29 -0.02
CA THR A 278 -1.63 11.97 -0.46
C THR A 278 -2.37 11.21 0.62
N ALA A 279 -3.29 10.35 0.21
CA ALA A 279 -3.94 9.32 1.01
C ALA A 279 -4.47 8.24 0.07
N HIS A 280 -4.58 6.98 0.52
CA HIS A 280 -5.35 6.01 -0.24
C HIS A 280 -6.84 6.07 0.14
N PHE A 281 -7.69 5.71 -0.82
CA PHE A 281 -9.14 5.70 -0.63
C PHE A 281 -9.78 4.33 -0.81
N ASP A 282 -9.03 3.34 -1.29
CA ASP A 282 -9.48 1.96 -1.31
C ASP A 282 -9.44 1.34 0.09
N HIS A 283 -10.08 0.17 0.25
CA HIS A 283 -9.96 -0.68 1.41
C HIS A 283 -10.23 -2.13 0.99
N ILE A 284 -10.33 -3.06 1.94
CA ILE A 284 -10.29 -4.50 1.67
C ILE A 284 -11.60 -5.10 1.15
N GLY A 285 -12.72 -4.35 1.15
CA GLY A 285 -13.98 -4.78 0.54
C GLY A 285 -14.95 -5.44 1.53
N HIS A 286 -15.62 -6.52 1.10
CA HIS A 286 -16.66 -7.19 1.88
C HIS A 286 -16.58 -8.70 1.76
N GLY A 287 -17.25 -9.41 2.68
CA GLY A 287 -17.35 -10.87 2.69
C GLY A 287 -16.12 -11.56 3.28
N SER A 288 -16.24 -12.87 3.50
CA SER A 288 -15.22 -13.69 4.15
C SER A 288 -13.89 -13.82 3.39
N GLN A 289 -13.87 -13.45 2.10
CA GLN A 289 -12.64 -13.38 1.30
C GLN A 289 -11.78 -12.15 1.66
N SER A 290 -12.38 -11.11 2.26
CA SER A 290 -11.70 -9.90 2.67
C SER A 290 -11.13 -10.00 4.08
N GLY A 291 -11.80 -10.73 4.98
CA GLY A 291 -11.34 -10.89 6.35
C GLY A 291 -12.32 -11.65 7.22
N ARG A 292 -12.22 -11.47 8.53
CA ARG A 292 -13.11 -12.09 9.50
C ARG A 292 -14.43 -11.31 9.57
N VAL A 293 -15.51 -11.92 9.15
CA VAL A 293 -16.89 -11.38 9.22
C VAL A 293 -17.62 -11.87 10.45
N THR A 294 -18.71 -11.15 10.83
CA THR A 294 -19.69 -11.57 11.83
C THR A 294 -21.01 -11.94 11.15
N PRO A 295 -21.97 -12.56 11.85
CA PRO A 295 -23.31 -12.79 11.28
C PRO A 295 -24.06 -11.50 10.93
N GLU A 296 -23.75 -10.40 11.64
CA GLU A 296 -24.41 -9.10 11.52
C GLU A 296 -23.71 -8.18 10.53
N ASP A 297 -22.39 -8.34 10.34
CA ASP A 297 -21.59 -7.45 9.51
C ASP A 297 -20.54 -8.21 8.70
N SER A 298 -20.46 -7.87 7.42
CA SER A 298 -19.51 -8.44 6.48
C SER A 298 -18.80 -7.38 5.62
N ILE A 299 -19.03 -6.08 5.90
CA ILE A 299 -18.44 -4.97 5.15
C ILE A 299 -17.31 -4.38 5.97
N PHE A 300 -16.16 -4.25 5.34
CA PHE A 300 -15.00 -3.59 5.92
C PHE A 300 -15.02 -2.13 5.48
N ASN A 301 -15.65 -1.28 6.29
CA ASN A 301 -15.89 0.12 5.92
C ASN A 301 -14.64 0.97 5.90
N GLY A 302 -13.59 0.61 6.64
CA GLY A 302 -12.31 1.31 6.62
C GLY A 302 -12.45 2.78 6.96
N ALA A 303 -13.11 3.09 8.09
CA ALA A 303 -13.29 4.45 8.53
C ALA A 303 -11.98 5.07 8.99
N ARG A 304 -11.19 4.33 9.79
CA ARG A 304 -9.85 4.71 10.24
C ARG A 304 -8.81 4.48 9.14
N ASP A 305 -8.99 3.39 8.40
CA ASP A 305 -8.11 2.91 7.34
C ASP A 305 -8.87 2.83 5.98
N ASN A 306 -8.87 3.84 5.08
CA ASN A 306 -8.25 5.14 5.28
C ASN A 306 -9.21 6.26 4.83
N ALA A 307 -10.53 6.13 5.13
CA ALA A 307 -11.46 7.23 4.90
C ALA A 307 -11.06 8.48 5.72
N PHE A 308 -10.43 8.27 6.87
CA PHE A 308 -9.90 9.31 7.76
C PHE A 308 -8.82 10.15 7.06
N GLY A 309 -7.80 9.53 6.48
CA GLY A 309 -6.75 10.21 5.73
C GLY A 309 -7.25 10.86 4.44
N THR A 310 -8.13 10.18 3.71
CA THR A 310 -8.78 10.74 2.52
C THR A 310 -9.59 12.00 2.88
N THR A 311 -10.26 12.01 4.05
CA THR A 311 -10.97 13.19 4.57
C THR A 311 -10.02 14.37 4.81
N ALA A 312 -8.81 14.10 5.33
CA ALA A 312 -7.83 15.16 5.54
C ALA A 312 -7.33 15.77 4.22
N VAL A 313 -7.11 14.96 3.19
CA VAL A 313 -6.75 15.45 1.85
C VAL A 313 -7.89 16.29 1.24
N LEU A 314 -9.16 15.88 1.38
CA LEU A 314 -10.32 16.67 0.93
C LEU A 314 -10.45 18.00 1.69
N THR A 315 -10.24 17.98 3.00
CA THR A 315 -10.25 19.17 3.84
C THR A 315 -9.13 20.14 3.43
N ALA A 316 -7.93 19.62 3.14
CA ALA A 316 -6.82 20.41 2.63
C ALA A 316 -7.12 21.01 1.25
N ALA A 317 -7.77 20.25 0.36
CA ALA A 317 -8.20 20.72 -0.95
C ALA A 317 -9.14 21.94 -0.82
N GLU A 318 -10.15 21.88 0.05
CA GLU A 318 -11.06 23.01 0.31
C GLU A 318 -10.29 24.22 0.87
N ALA A 319 -9.42 24.00 1.87
CA ALA A 319 -8.64 25.06 2.52
C ALA A 319 -7.75 25.82 1.55
N PHE A 320 -7.01 25.10 0.74
CA PHE A 320 -6.04 25.71 -0.18
C PHE A 320 -6.72 26.34 -1.39
N SER A 321 -7.89 25.86 -1.81
CA SER A 321 -8.68 26.53 -2.83
C SER A 321 -9.19 27.90 -2.37
N HIS A 322 -9.57 28.03 -1.10
CA HIS A 322 -9.98 29.33 -0.53
C HIS A 322 -8.80 30.26 -0.23
N LYS A 323 -7.67 29.70 0.19
CA LYS A 323 -6.46 30.45 0.54
C LYS A 323 -5.22 29.70 0.04
N PRO A 324 -4.82 29.92 -1.22
CA PRO A 324 -3.65 29.26 -1.79
C PRO A 324 -2.36 29.56 -1.03
N THR A 325 -1.37 28.70 -1.21
CA THR A 325 -0.03 28.79 -0.63
C THR A 325 0.96 29.38 -1.62
N LYS A 326 2.22 29.61 -1.21
CA LYS A 326 3.28 30.07 -2.12
C LYS A 326 3.61 29.02 -3.17
N ARG A 327 3.91 27.76 -2.72
CA ARG A 327 4.05 26.61 -3.60
C ARG A 327 2.69 26.10 -4.03
N SER A 328 2.64 25.46 -5.18
CA SER A 328 1.46 24.72 -5.61
C SER A 328 1.23 23.49 -4.75
N ILE A 329 -0.02 23.06 -4.65
CA ILE A 329 -0.42 21.84 -3.97
C ILE A 329 -0.86 20.82 -5.01
N LEU A 330 -0.24 19.65 -4.99
CA LEU A 330 -0.67 18.50 -5.76
C LEU A 330 -1.39 17.54 -4.82
N LEU A 331 -2.64 17.24 -5.12
CA LEU A 331 -3.51 16.38 -4.33
C LEU A 331 -3.62 15.03 -5.05
N ILE A 332 -3.37 13.93 -4.35
CA ILE A 332 -3.50 12.60 -4.93
C ILE A 332 -4.21 11.68 -3.94
N ALA A 333 -5.36 11.13 -4.36
CA ALA A 333 -5.98 10.01 -3.69
C ALA A 333 -5.63 8.72 -4.45
N TYR A 334 -4.93 7.81 -3.80
CA TYR A 334 -4.45 6.57 -4.42
C TYR A 334 -5.48 5.45 -4.31
N THR A 335 -5.51 4.59 -5.32
CA THR A 335 -6.17 3.28 -5.30
C THR A 335 -5.12 2.18 -5.14
N GLY A 336 -5.51 1.02 -4.63
CA GLY A 336 -4.65 -0.16 -4.63
C GLY A 336 -3.52 -0.13 -3.61
N GLU A 337 -3.67 0.62 -2.52
CA GLU A 337 -2.77 0.57 -1.37
C GLU A 337 -2.82 -0.81 -0.73
N GLU A 338 -4.01 -1.31 -0.42
CA GLU A 338 -4.32 -2.55 0.30
C GLU A 338 -3.87 -3.83 -0.43
N ILE A 339 -3.50 -3.69 -1.68
CA ILE A 339 -3.00 -4.80 -2.51
C ILE A 339 -1.53 -4.64 -2.87
N GLY A 340 -0.80 -3.82 -2.10
CA GLY A 340 0.65 -3.64 -2.20
C GLY A 340 1.10 -2.32 -2.78
N LEU A 341 0.44 -1.20 -2.41
CA LEU A 341 0.84 0.17 -2.76
C LEU A 341 0.86 0.41 -4.28
N LEU A 342 -0.03 -0.28 -5.02
CA LEU A 342 0.09 -0.35 -6.48
C LEU A 342 -0.29 0.95 -7.17
N GLY A 343 -1.22 1.74 -6.62
CA GLY A 343 -1.61 3.02 -7.20
C GLY A 343 -0.52 4.08 -7.07
N SER A 344 0.11 4.18 -5.90
CA SER A 344 1.24 5.10 -5.69
C SER A 344 2.49 4.65 -6.44
N LYS A 345 2.73 3.32 -6.53
CA LYS A 345 3.78 2.77 -7.38
C LYS A 345 3.58 3.18 -8.84
N TYR A 346 2.37 2.97 -9.37
CA TYR A 346 2.04 3.36 -10.74
C TYR A 346 2.22 4.85 -10.95
N TYR A 347 1.80 5.70 -9.99
CA TYR A 347 2.01 7.14 -10.09
C TYR A 347 3.50 7.51 -10.10
N SER A 348 4.32 6.90 -9.26
CA SER A 348 5.77 7.18 -9.21
C SER A 348 6.50 6.79 -10.50
N GLU A 349 6.02 5.76 -11.21
CA GLU A 349 6.53 5.29 -12.50
C GLU A 349 5.94 6.07 -13.70
N HIS A 350 4.72 6.62 -13.55
CA HIS A 350 3.97 7.35 -14.59
C HIS A 350 3.44 8.69 -14.04
N PRO A 351 4.31 9.61 -13.60
CA PRO A 351 3.88 10.82 -12.92
C PRO A 351 3.20 11.80 -13.88
N LEU A 352 2.11 12.46 -13.42
CA LEU A 352 1.39 13.47 -14.20
C LEU A 352 2.04 14.86 -14.14
N VAL A 353 2.99 15.06 -13.23
CA VAL A 353 3.85 16.25 -13.16
C VAL A 353 5.30 15.80 -12.97
N PRO A 354 6.30 16.57 -13.40
CA PRO A 354 7.70 16.18 -13.22
C PRO A 354 8.05 15.95 -11.74
N LEU A 355 8.59 14.77 -11.38
CA LEU A 355 8.90 14.42 -9.99
C LEU A 355 9.89 15.37 -9.33
N ASN A 356 10.86 15.93 -10.09
CA ASN A 356 11.81 16.91 -9.60
C ASN A 356 11.17 18.30 -9.26
N LYS A 357 9.88 18.47 -9.55
CA LYS A 357 9.07 19.61 -9.09
C LYS A 357 8.26 19.29 -7.84
N CYS A 358 8.12 18.03 -7.47
CA CYS A 358 7.50 17.59 -6.21
C CYS A 358 8.57 17.67 -5.13
N VAL A 359 8.53 18.70 -4.28
CA VAL A 359 9.61 18.96 -3.31
C VAL A 359 9.38 18.37 -1.93
N PHE A 360 8.16 17.91 -1.66
CA PHE A 360 7.78 17.23 -0.41
C PHE A 360 6.46 16.48 -0.61
N ASN A 361 6.32 15.34 0.03
CA ASN A 361 5.06 14.63 0.15
C ASN A 361 4.67 14.51 1.62
N LEU A 362 3.43 14.81 1.97
CA LEU A 362 2.84 14.49 3.26
C LEU A 362 1.73 13.48 3.02
N ASN A 363 2.02 12.21 3.27
CA ASN A 363 1.04 11.14 3.16
C ASN A 363 0.14 11.12 4.39
N CYS A 364 -1.09 10.70 4.23
CA CYS A 364 -2.09 10.64 5.28
C CYS A 364 -2.63 9.21 5.32
N ASP A 365 -2.14 8.42 6.26
CA ASP A 365 -2.49 7.02 6.37
C ASP A 365 -2.24 6.48 7.77
N GLY A 366 -3.10 5.58 8.24
CA GLY A 366 -2.92 4.94 9.54
C GLY A 366 -3.97 3.92 9.90
N ALA A 367 -3.52 2.90 10.63
CA ALA A 367 -4.32 1.79 11.13
C ALA A 367 -5.37 2.19 12.21
N GLY A 368 -5.47 3.48 12.53
CA GLY A 368 -6.34 4.02 13.57
C GLY A 368 -5.59 4.78 14.66
N TYR A 369 -6.24 4.97 15.80
CA TYR A 369 -5.68 5.71 16.94
C TYR A 369 -6.05 5.05 18.27
N ASP A 370 -5.13 5.11 19.24
CA ASP A 370 -5.36 4.75 20.63
C ASP A 370 -5.26 5.95 21.58
N THR A 371 -4.91 7.12 21.04
CA THR A 371 -4.91 8.40 21.76
C THR A 371 -5.37 9.54 20.86
N LYS A 372 -6.05 10.51 21.46
CA LYS A 372 -6.56 11.73 20.77
C LYS A 372 -5.76 12.99 21.12
N GLU A 373 -4.67 12.83 21.86
CA GLU A 373 -3.81 13.93 22.32
C GLU A 373 -2.62 14.19 21.39
N GLN A 374 -2.44 13.32 20.38
CA GLN A 374 -1.30 13.39 19.48
C GLN A 374 -1.64 13.01 18.04
N VAL A 375 -0.67 13.23 17.17
CA VAL A 375 -0.56 12.66 15.83
C VAL A 375 0.78 11.93 15.73
N SER A 376 0.81 10.79 15.06
CA SER A 376 2.03 10.01 14.83
C SER A 376 2.52 10.29 13.41
N VAL A 377 3.74 10.79 13.29
CA VAL A 377 4.30 11.16 11.98
C VAL A 377 5.48 10.25 11.68
N ILE A 378 5.20 9.15 10.99
CA ILE A 378 6.19 8.13 10.70
C ILE A 378 7.26 8.72 9.78
N GLY A 379 8.47 8.88 10.31
CA GLY A 379 9.56 9.58 9.65
C GLY A 379 9.64 11.08 9.96
N LEU A 380 9.03 11.54 11.05
CA LEU A 380 9.11 12.94 11.52
C LEU A 380 10.56 13.42 11.63
N GLY A 381 11.44 12.61 12.22
CA GLY A 381 12.85 12.91 12.40
C GLY A 381 13.70 12.80 11.14
N ARG A 382 13.15 12.29 10.03
CA ARG A 382 13.88 11.98 8.81
C ARG A 382 13.92 13.15 7.81
N THR A 383 13.13 14.22 8.05
CA THR A 383 13.05 15.34 7.12
C THR A 383 13.27 16.69 7.81
N SER A 384 13.74 17.69 7.06
CA SER A 384 13.91 19.06 7.55
C SER A 384 12.57 19.76 7.87
N ALA A 385 11.43 19.20 7.46
CA ALA A 385 10.09 19.74 7.73
C ALA A 385 9.58 19.48 9.16
N LYS A 386 10.32 18.72 9.98
CA LYS A 386 9.96 18.37 11.36
C LYS A 386 9.41 19.55 12.17
N GLY A 387 10.11 20.69 12.14
CA GLY A 387 9.70 21.87 12.93
C GLY A 387 8.34 22.45 12.49
N ASN A 388 8.04 22.42 11.19
CA ASN A 388 6.76 22.87 10.65
C ASN A 388 5.62 21.94 11.07
N ILE A 389 5.85 20.63 11.08
CA ILE A 389 4.88 19.61 11.48
C ILE A 389 4.57 19.72 12.97
N ILE A 390 5.60 19.79 13.83
CA ILE A 390 5.42 19.96 15.29
C ILE A 390 4.63 21.23 15.59
N LYS A 391 5.03 22.35 15.01
CA LYS A 391 4.33 23.64 15.19
C LYS A 391 2.85 23.57 14.79
N ALA A 392 2.53 22.84 13.73
CA ALA A 392 1.15 22.70 13.27
C ALA A 392 0.31 21.86 14.24
N ALA A 393 0.83 20.75 14.74
CA ALA A 393 0.16 19.91 15.74
C ALA A 393 -0.09 20.68 17.05
N GLU A 394 0.95 21.34 17.60
CA GLU A 394 0.88 22.13 18.83
C GLU A 394 -0.15 23.27 18.73
N ALA A 395 -0.30 23.91 17.57
CA ALA A 395 -1.27 24.98 17.37
C ALA A 395 -2.72 24.49 17.52
N LEU A 396 -2.97 23.21 17.34
CA LEU A 396 -4.27 22.53 17.50
C LEU A 396 -4.38 21.79 18.86
N GLY A 397 -3.37 21.92 19.72
CA GLY A 397 -3.31 21.24 21.02
C GLY A 397 -2.99 19.75 20.91
N LEU A 398 -2.31 19.35 19.85
CA LEU A 398 -1.83 17.97 19.63
C LEU A 398 -0.31 17.91 19.79
N THR A 399 0.20 16.78 20.21
CA THR A 399 1.65 16.47 20.18
C THR A 399 1.97 15.72 18.89
N ALA A 400 2.99 16.13 18.14
CA ALA A 400 3.52 15.33 17.03
C ALA A 400 4.62 14.39 17.55
N THR A 401 4.42 13.10 17.42
CA THR A 401 5.38 12.04 17.79
C THR A 401 5.95 11.38 16.53
N ASP A 402 7.12 10.78 16.60
CA ASP A 402 7.67 9.94 15.54
C ASP A 402 7.07 8.52 15.61
N ASP A 403 7.61 7.57 14.85
CA ASP A 403 7.14 6.19 14.76
C ASP A 403 7.03 5.53 16.15
N PRO A 404 5.82 5.17 16.60
CA PRO A 404 5.61 4.54 17.91
C PRO A 404 5.86 3.02 17.90
N ALA A 405 6.10 2.42 16.74
CA ALA A 405 6.25 0.98 16.54
C ALA A 405 7.30 0.66 15.45
N PRO A 406 8.58 1.03 15.66
CA PRO A 406 9.61 0.86 14.63
C PRO A 406 9.81 -0.58 14.18
N GLU A 407 9.51 -1.55 15.05
CA GLU A 407 9.55 -2.99 14.77
C GLU A 407 8.52 -3.42 13.71
N GLN A 408 7.47 -2.61 13.47
CA GLN A 408 6.45 -2.86 12.46
C GLN A 408 6.86 -2.35 11.07
N ASN A 409 7.96 -1.60 10.97
CA ASN A 409 8.45 -0.99 9.73
C ASN A 409 7.35 -0.17 9.00
N LEU A 410 6.61 0.63 9.75
CA LEU A 410 5.41 1.35 9.26
C LEU A 410 5.72 2.29 8.10
N PHE A 411 6.93 2.86 8.04
CA PHE A 411 7.33 3.75 6.94
C PHE A 411 7.27 3.09 5.57
N ASP A 412 7.64 1.82 5.49
CA ASP A 412 7.71 1.07 4.22
C ASP A 412 6.40 0.32 3.88
N ARG A 413 5.34 0.53 4.67
CA ARG A 413 4.03 -0.14 4.53
C ARG A 413 2.91 0.78 4.06
N SER A 414 3.22 2.01 3.66
CA SER A 414 2.25 2.95 3.12
C SER A 414 2.76 3.65 1.86
N ASP A 415 1.87 4.32 1.14
CA ASP A 415 2.09 4.94 -0.18
C ASP A 415 3.25 5.94 -0.23
N ASN A 416 3.59 6.56 0.91
CA ASN A 416 4.72 7.49 1.02
C ASN A 416 6.04 6.89 0.50
N VAL A 417 6.24 5.58 0.66
CA VAL A 417 7.49 4.91 0.32
C VAL A 417 7.82 4.99 -1.18
N ASN A 418 6.80 4.98 -2.05
CA ASN A 418 7.02 5.01 -3.50
C ASN A 418 7.57 6.37 -3.97
N LEU A 419 7.11 7.49 -3.40
CA LEU A 419 7.72 8.80 -3.66
C LEU A 419 9.05 8.97 -2.93
N ALA A 420 9.21 8.39 -1.72
CA ALA A 420 10.49 8.39 -1.00
C ALA A 420 11.60 7.69 -1.80
N LYS A 421 11.31 6.55 -2.43
CA LYS A 421 12.24 5.83 -3.33
C LYS A 421 12.70 6.67 -4.52
N MET A 422 11.86 7.61 -4.97
CA MET A 422 12.21 8.57 -6.03
C MET A 422 12.99 9.79 -5.49
N GLY A 423 13.30 9.84 -4.19
CA GLY A 423 14.07 10.91 -3.57
C GLY A 423 13.23 11.98 -2.88
N ILE A 424 11.91 12.01 -3.02
CA ILE A 424 11.05 13.04 -2.45
C ILE A 424 10.90 12.81 -0.94
N PRO A 425 11.21 13.81 -0.05
CA PRO A 425 10.96 13.68 1.38
C PRO A 425 9.47 13.42 1.67
N SER A 426 9.16 12.25 2.25
CA SER A 426 7.79 11.70 2.29
C SER A 426 7.46 11.06 3.64
N PRO A 427 7.30 11.82 4.74
CA PRO A 427 6.79 11.26 5.97
C PRO A 427 5.30 10.90 5.84
N ASN A 428 4.86 9.94 6.67
CA ASN A 428 3.46 9.57 6.78
C ASN A 428 2.83 10.18 8.04
N TYR A 429 1.76 10.96 7.85
CA TYR A 429 1.01 11.65 8.92
C TYR A 429 -0.16 10.75 9.35
N ALA A 430 0.03 9.98 10.40
CA ALA A 430 -0.94 9.02 10.91
C ALA A 430 -1.73 9.61 12.11
N PRO A 431 -2.94 9.09 12.41
CA PRO A 431 -3.61 9.36 13.67
C PRO A 431 -2.76 8.93 14.88
N GLY A 432 -3.14 9.41 16.08
CA GLY A 432 -2.33 9.24 17.28
C GLY A 432 -2.24 7.80 17.77
N MET A 433 -1.05 7.22 17.71
CA MET A 433 -0.74 5.89 18.23
C MET A 433 0.36 5.97 19.26
N THR A 434 0.22 5.21 20.35
CA THR A 434 1.29 5.02 21.35
C THR A 434 2.09 3.74 21.09
N SER A 435 1.48 2.79 20.41
CA SER A 435 2.06 1.52 19.95
C SER A 435 1.09 0.88 18.93
N PHE A 436 1.43 -0.26 18.38
CA PHE A 436 0.47 -1.10 17.65
C PHE A 436 -0.36 -1.91 18.68
N SER A 437 -1.24 -1.21 19.41
CA SER A 437 -1.95 -1.68 20.60
C SER A 437 -3.15 -2.57 20.27
N GLU A 438 -3.74 -3.22 21.30
CA GLU A 438 -5.00 -3.97 21.16
C GLU A 438 -6.16 -3.09 20.66
N GLU A 439 -6.18 -1.79 21.03
CA GLU A 439 -7.18 -0.85 20.54
C GLU A 439 -7.04 -0.62 19.03
N ILE A 440 -5.81 -0.61 18.48
CA ILE A 440 -5.58 -0.56 17.03
C ILE A 440 -6.10 -1.83 16.36
N TYR A 441 -5.71 -3.02 16.86
CA TYR A 441 -6.14 -4.31 16.29
C TYR A 441 -7.65 -4.54 16.34
N LYS A 442 -8.37 -3.88 17.23
CA LYS A 442 -9.84 -3.96 17.32
C LYS A 442 -10.52 -3.44 16.05
N TYR A 443 -9.87 -2.53 15.33
CA TYR A 443 -10.42 -1.88 14.13
C TYR A 443 -9.62 -2.19 12.86
N TYR A 444 -8.31 -2.29 12.96
CA TYR A 444 -7.44 -2.47 11.79
C TYR A 444 -7.80 -3.74 11.01
N HIS A 445 -8.29 -3.55 9.78
CA HIS A 445 -8.81 -4.60 8.90
C HIS A 445 -9.94 -5.45 9.53
N GLN A 446 -10.82 -4.80 10.31
CA GLN A 446 -11.98 -5.44 10.94
C GLN A 446 -13.29 -4.80 10.46
N VAL A 447 -14.39 -5.58 10.46
CA VAL A 447 -15.73 -5.06 10.17
C VAL A 447 -16.21 -4.02 11.19
N THR A 448 -15.55 -3.91 12.33
CA THR A 448 -15.82 -2.90 13.37
C THR A 448 -15.24 -1.52 13.05
N ASP A 449 -14.46 -1.37 11.98
CA ASP A 449 -13.92 -0.06 11.57
C ASP A 449 -14.97 0.79 10.84
N ASN A 450 -15.97 1.21 11.60
CA ASN A 450 -17.14 1.95 11.14
C ASN A 450 -17.06 3.43 11.51
N PRO A 451 -17.70 4.33 10.74
CA PRO A 451 -17.64 5.78 10.96
C PRO A 451 -18.22 6.21 12.32
N GLU A 452 -19.13 5.44 12.92
CA GLU A 452 -19.69 5.69 14.25
C GLU A 452 -18.64 5.54 15.37
N ASN A 453 -17.56 4.81 15.11
CA ASN A 453 -16.46 4.58 16.04
C ASN A 453 -15.35 5.65 15.95
N ILE A 454 -15.58 6.70 15.17
CA ILE A 454 -14.67 7.83 15.01
C ILE A 454 -15.09 8.98 15.93
N ASP A 455 -14.14 9.54 16.67
CA ASP A 455 -14.34 10.79 17.40
C ASP A 455 -14.29 11.97 16.41
N PRO A 456 -15.41 12.67 16.17
CA PRO A 456 -15.49 13.70 15.14
C PRO A 456 -14.72 14.96 15.48
N GLU A 457 -14.51 15.26 16.75
CA GLU A 457 -13.69 16.40 17.20
C GLU A 457 -12.19 16.10 16.99
N TYR A 458 -11.77 14.87 17.23
CA TYR A 458 -10.40 14.46 16.94
C TYR A 458 -10.15 14.43 15.42
N LEU A 459 -11.07 13.91 14.62
CA LEU A 459 -10.98 13.96 13.15
C LEU A 459 -10.78 15.41 12.67
N LEU A 460 -11.57 16.35 13.19
CA LEU A 460 -11.45 17.75 12.83
C LEU A 460 -10.07 18.31 13.18
N LYS A 461 -9.59 18.08 14.41
CA LYS A 461 -8.26 18.54 14.84
C LYS A 461 -7.14 17.96 13.98
N TYR A 462 -7.23 16.68 13.66
CA TYR A 462 -6.29 15.98 12.79
C TYR A 462 -6.26 16.62 11.40
N CYS A 463 -7.41 16.78 10.75
CA CYS A 463 -7.51 17.42 9.43
C CYS A 463 -6.96 18.84 9.43
N GLN A 464 -7.27 19.62 10.48
CA GLN A 464 -6.76 20.98 10.62
C GLN A 464 -5.24 21.02 10.83
N SER A 465 -4.69 20.11 11.65
CA SER A 465 -3.25 20.05 11.92
C SER A 465 -2.47 19.60 10.69
N TYR A 466 -2.96 18.59 9.98
CA TYR A 466 -2.41 18.16 8.69
C TYR A 466 -2.36 19.29 7.66
N THR A 467 -3.51 19.95 7.46
CA THR A 467 -3.63 21.08 6.52
C THR A 467 -2.71 22.24 6.90
N TYR A 468 -2.59 22.52 8.20
CA TYR A 468 -1.71 23.59 8.67
C TYR A 468 -0.23 23.23 8.53
N ALA A 469 0.15 21.98 8.77
CA ALA A 469 1.51 21.49 8.49
C ALA A 469 1.88 21.68 7.02
N ALA A 470 1.00 21.23 6.11
CA ALA A 470 1.17 21.42 4.68
C ALA A 470 1.30 22.90 4.29
N ARG A 471 0.50 23.79 4.89
CA ARG A 471 0.57 25.26 4.67
C ARG A 471 1.90 25.85 5.11
N LEU A 472 2.39 25.46 6.30
CA LEU A 472 3.68 25.94 6.80
C LEU A 472 4.82 25.52 5.86
N ILE A 473 4.83 24.26 5.43
CA ILE A 473 5.82 23.71 4.51
C ILE A 473 5.73 24.38 3.13
N ALA A 474 4.52 24.54 2.59
CA ALA A 474 4.32 25.15 1.26
C ALA A 474 4.67 26.64 1.22
N ASN A 475 4.65 27.32 2.36
CA ASN A 475 5.01 28.74 2.48
C ASN A 475 6.46 28.98 2.92
N ASP A 476 7.20 27.93 3.31
CA ASP A 476 8.61 28.05 3.66
C ASP A 476 9.43 28.40 2.41
N LYS A 477 10.42 29.30 2.57
CA LYS A 477 11.33 29.64 1.48
C LYS A 477 12.29 28.52 1.10
N ASN A 478 12.60 27.66 2.08
CA ASN A 478 13.54 26.56 1.89
C ASN A 478 12.81 25.33 1.32
N GLN A 479 13.46 24.64 0.41
CA GLN A 479 13.00 23.32 -0.06
C GLN A 479 13.23 22.30 1.06
N PRO A 480 12.22 21.47 1.40
CA PRO A 480 12.42 20.37 2.33
C PRO A 480 13.46 19.35 1.81
N THR A 481 14.22 18.76 2.73
CA THR A 481 15.25 17.76 2.45
C THR A 481 15.10 16.55 3.35
N TRP A 482 15.68 15.43 2.96
CA TRP A 482 16.02 14.39 3.93
C TRP A 482 17.09 14.90 4.89
N VAL A 483 17.19 14.32 6.08
CA VAL A 483 18.33 14.54 6.98
C VAL A 483 19.54 13.79 6.45
N SER A 484 20.74 14.28 6.78
CA SER A 484 21.99 13.64 6.35
C SER A 484 22.09 12.20 6.86
N GLY A 485 22.47 11.28 5.98
CA GLY A 485 22.55 9.84 6.24
C GLY A 485 21.23 9.08 6.10
N ASP A 486 20.14 9.73 5.68
CA ASP A 486 18.90 9.01 5.38
C ASP A 486 19.09 8.07 4.17
N LYS A 487 18.43 6.90 4.20
CA LYS A 487 18.52 5.89 3.13
C LYS A 487 18.09 6.40 1.74
N TYR A 488 17.31 7.49 1.69
CA TYR A 488 16.84 8.11 0.45
C TYR A 488 17.59 9.41 0.06
N GLU A 489 18.60 9.83 0.84
CA GLU A 489 19.40 11.04 0.56
C GLU A 489 20.04 10.97 -0.83
N LYS A 490 20.63 9.84 -1.18
CA LYS A 490 21.24 9.65 -2.52
C LYS A 490 20.22 9.83 -3.65
N ALA A 491 19.03 9.26 -3.54
CA ALA A 491 17.99 9.40 -4.54
C ALA A 491 17.47 10.86 -4.62
N TYR A 492 17.46 11.59 -3.50
CA TYR A 492 17.16 13.01 -3.47
C TYR A 492 18.19 13.83 -4.23
N ASP A 493 19.48 13.58 -4.01
CA ASP A 493 20.55 14.28 -4.70
C ASP A 493 20.50 14.02 -6.21
N GLU A 494 20.25 12.78 -6.62
CA GLU A 494 20.07 12.41 -8.02
C GLU A 494 18.84 13.09 -8.64
N LEU A 495 17.71 13.17 -7.94
CA LEU A 495 16.47 13.77 -8.43
C LEU A 495 16.58 15.29 -8.62
N TYR A 496 17.25 15.99 -7.71
CA TYR A 496 17.35 17.46 -7.73
C TYR A 496 18.68 17.99 -8.23
N GLY A 497 19.62 17.12 -8.64
CA GLY A 497 20.93 17.50 -9.20
C GLY A 497 21.84 18.18 -8.17
N LYS A 498 21.91 17.66 -6.96
CA LYS A 498 22.71 18.19 -5.83
C LYS A 498 23.94 17.36 -5.56
#